data_04a3ecd252d252bf1b1d9c4d84acbe89
#
_entry.id   04a3ecd252d252bf1b1d9c4d84acbe89
#
_cell.length_a   1.000
_cell.length_b   1.000
_cell.length_c   1.000
_cell.angle_alpha   90.00
_cell.angle_beta   90.00
_cell.angle_gamma   90.00
#
_symmetry.space_group_name_H-M   'P 1'
#
loop_
_entity.id
_entity.type
_entity.pdbx_description
1 polymer ?
#
loop_
_entity_poly.entity_id
_entity_poly.type
_entity_poly.pdbx_seq_one_letter_code
_entity_poly.pdbx_strand_id
1 'polypeptide(L)'
;FTAFSFSIAAHIVSPQTTILFAPFGLGFMPLLVATFIIGIIYLKRNKWIGLAALLLVGLSFKFIAGSVALNFNQKKEGLKIMSWNVKNFDLYNWTKNEETRQNMFRLIDSIDPDVLCLQEFYTNKNQHDNLTALKKLGYTNYSFFPSYSQKAGGQWGLAIFSKTPLQKGQSLKLNEKKSSTNQCVSVQLSHN
;
A
#
# COMPACT_ATOMS: atom_id res chain seq x y z
N PHE A 1 -15.81 8.74 -25.17
CA PHE A 1 -15.41 7.33 -25.33
C PHE A 1 -13.89 7.18 -25.48
N THR A 2 -13.23 7.96 -26.33
CA THR A 2 -11.76 7.87 -26.55
C THR A 2 -10.96 8.00 -25.26
N ALA A 3 -11.28 8.97 -24.40
CA ALA A 3 -10.60 9.14 -23.10
C ALA A 3 -10.76 7.91 -22.19
N PHE A 4 -11.93 7.28 -22.19
CA PHE A 4 -12.17 6.06 -21.42
C PHE A 4 -11.44 4.85 -22.04
N SER A 5 -11.41 4.71 -23.36
CA SER A 5 -10.59 3.68 -24.02
C SER A 5 -9.10 3.86 -23.70
N PHE A 6 -8.60 5.08 -23.60
CA PHE A 6 -7.22 5.36 -23.20
C PHE A 6 -6.98 4.99 -21.72
N SER A 7 -7.98 5.18 -20.86
CA SER A 7 -7.85 4.76 -19.45
C SER A 7 -7.78 3.24 -19.29
N ILE A 8 -8.50 2.49 -20.14
CA ILE A 8 -8.39 1.02 -20.21
C ILE A 8 -7.00 0.62 -20.73
N ALA A 9 -6.53 1.27 -21.79
CA ALA A 9 -5.20 1.02 -22.36
C ALA A 9 -4.07 1.25 -21.34
N ALA A 10 -4.22 2.20 -20.42
CA ALA A 10 -3.27 2.47 -19.36
C ALA A 10 -3.08 1.30 -18.38
N HIS A 11 -4.04 0.37 -18.28
CA HIS A 11 -3.91 -0.86 -17.46
C HIS A 11 -3.20 -2.00 -18.18
N ILE A 12 -3.04 -1.89 -19.50
CA ILE A 12 -2.48 -2.96 -20.35
C ILE A 12 -1.10 -2.56 -20.86
N VAL A 13 -0.91 -1.29 -21.22
CA VAL A 13 0.31 -0.78 -21.83
C VAL A 13 1.22 -0.21 -20.75
N SER A 14 2.46 -0.72 -20.67
CA SER A 14 3.43 -0.22 -19.72
C SER A 14 3.79 1.25 -19.98
N PRO A 15 3.90 2.11 -18.95
CA PRO A 15 4.38 3.49 -19.10
C PRO A 15 5.79 3.60 -19.69
N GLN A 16 6.58 2.53 -19.60
CA GLN A 16 7.91 2.45 -20.24
C GLN A 16 7.81 2.37 -21.78
N THR A 17 6.70 1.82 -22.31
CA THR A 17 6.46 1.74 -23.76
C THR A 17 5.92 3.07 -24.26
N THR A 18 4.95 3.67 -23.56
CA THR A 18 4.43 5.01 -23.85
C THR A 18 3.77 5.63 -22.63
N ILE A 19 4.09 6.88 -22.37
CA ILE A 19 3.51 7.65 -21.25
C ILE A 19 2.12 8.21 -21.61
N LEU A 20 1.70 8.13 -22.88
CA LEU A 20 0.47 8.77 -23.39
C LEU A 20 -0.78 8.37 -22.60
N PHE A 21 -0.89 7.10 -22.18
CA PHE A 21 -2.07 6.59 -21.50
C PHE A 21 -2.06 6.81 -20.00
N ALA A 22 -0.90 7.07 -19.38
CA ALA A 22 -0.76 7.16 -17.93
C ALA A 22 -1.68 8.20 -17.27
N PRO A 23 -1.85 9.43 -17.79
CA PRO A 23 -2.79 10.41 -17.21
C PRO A 23 -4.24 9.92 -17.20
N PHE A 24 -4.66 9.18 -18.25
CA PHE A 24 -6.01 8.63 -18.33
C PHE A 24 -6.23 7.49 -17.35
N GLY A 25 -5.20 6.72 -17.00
CA GLY A 25 -5.26 5.68 -15.97
C GLY A 25 -5.61 6.24 -14.59
N LEU A 26 -5.08 7.40 -14.22
CA LEU A 26 -5.44 8.10 -12.99
C LEU A 26 -6.93 8.54 -12.98
N GLY A 27 -7.49 8.83 -14.15
CA GLY A 27 -8.88 9.21 -14.33
C GLY A 27 -9.84 8.03 -14.57
N PHE A 28 -9.42 6.78 -14.40
CA PHE A 28 -10.23 5.61 -14.77
C PHE A 28 -11.62 5.62 -14.14
N MET A 29 -11.73 5.79 -12.82
CA MET A 29 -13.03 5.77 -12.13
C MET A 29 -13.99 6.89 -12.55
N PRO A 30 -13.60 8.17 -12.57
CA PRO A 30 -14.49 9.22 -13.05
C PRO A 30 -14.86 9.07 -14.55
N LEU A 31 -13.94 8.60 -15.41
CA LEU A 31 -14.24 8.34 -16.82
C LEU A 31 -15.19 7.15 -16.99
N LEU A 32 -15.07 6.11 -16.17
CA LEU A 32 -16.00 4.99 -16.14
C LEU A 32 -17.41 5.46 -15.82
N VAL A 33 -17.58 6.22 -14.72
CA VAL A 33 -18.89 6.73 -14.29
C VAL A 33 -19.49 7.63 -15.35
N ALA A 34 -18.72 8.55 -15.92
CA ALA A 34 -19.17 9.43 -17.00
C ALA A 34 -19.61 8.63 -18.24
N THR A 35 -18.83 7.62 -18.66
CA THR A 35 -19.14 6.76 -19.80
C THR A 35 -20.41 5.96 -19.57
N PHE A 36 -20.62 5.45 -18.35
CA PHE A 36 -21.83 4.72 -17.96
C PHE A 36 -23.07 5.62 -18.05
N ILE A 37 -23.02 6.82 -17.47
CA ILE A 37 -24.14 7.80 -17.51
C ILE A 37 -24.46 8.20 -18.96
N ILE A 38 -23.43 8.54 -19.73
CA ILE A 38 -23.58 8.90 -21.15
C ILE A 38 -24.20 7.70 -21.91
N GLY A 39 -23.74 6.49 -21.64
CA GLY A 39 -24.29 5.26 -22.24
C GLY A 39 -25.80 5.16 -22.03
N ILE A 40 -26.28 5.34 -20.80
CA ILE A 40 -27.71 5.30 -20.47
C ILE A 40 -28.50 6.40 -21.21
N ILE A 41 -27.99 7.63 -21.24
CA ILE A 41 -28.64 8.75 -21.94
C ILE A 41 -28.77 8.44 -23.43
N TYR A 42 -27.70 7.91 -24.04
CA TYR A 42 -27.67 7.62 -25.48
C TYR A 42 -28.54 6.43 -25.88
N LEU A 43 -28.90 5.51 -24.97
CA LEU A 43 -29.86 4.44 -25.28
C LEU A 43 -31.20 4.99 -25.85
N LYS A 44 -31.62 6.20 -25.42
CA LYS A 44 -32.86 6.82 -25.88
C LYS A 44 -32.65 7.61 -27.18
N ARG A 45 -31.45 8.14 -27.44
CA ARG A 45 -31.16 9.00 -28.60
C ARG A 45 -30.61 8.21 -29.79
N ASN A 46 -29.64 7.32 -29.53
CA ASN A 46 -29.03 6.41 -30.47
C ASN A 46 -28.63 5.14 -29.74
N LYS A 47 -29.46 4.11 -29.82
CA LYS A 47 -29.29 2.85 -29.09
C LYS A 47 -27.94 2.19 -29.35
N TRP A 48 -27.38 2.30 -30.55
CA TRP A 48 -26.11 1.65 -30.88
C TRP A 48 -24.93 2.30 -30.15
N ILE A 49 -24.93 3.64 -30.04
CA ILE A 49 -23.90 4.38 -29.27
C ILE A 49 -24.05 4.06 -27.78
N GLY A 50 -25.27 4.01 -27.23
CA GLY A 50 -25.54 3.64 -25.86
C GLY A 50 -25.07 2.22 -25.53
N LEU A 51 -25.41 1.25 -26.40
CA LEU A 51 -24.97 -0.14 -26.23
C LEU A 51 -23.44 -0.29 -26.31
N ALA A 52 -22.78 0.40 -27.24
CA ALA A 52 -21.33 0.38 -27.36
C ALA A 52 -20.65 0.95 -26.10
N ALA A 53 -21.18 2.02 -25.51
CA ALA A 53 -20.68 2.58 -24.26
C ALA A 53 -20.82 1.59 -23.09
N LEU A 54 -22.00 0.97 -22.95
CA LEU A 54 -22.25 0.00 -21.88
C LEU A 54 -21.42 -1.27 -22.06
N LEU A 55 -21.20 -1.71 -23.30
CA LEU A 55 -20.30 -2.83 -23.60
C LEU A 55 -18.86 -2.50 -23.16
N LEU A 56 -18.38 -1.29 -23.48
CA LEU A 56 -17.04 -0.85 -23.09
C LEU A 56 -16.87 -0.82 -21.55
N VAL A 57 -17.91 -0.37 -20.84
CA VAL A 57 -17.96 -0.43 -19.36
C VAL A 57 -17.93 -1.89 -18.87
N GLY A 58 -18.73 -2.78 -19.49
CA GLY A 58 -18.74 -4.20 -19.16
C GLY A 58 -17.39 -4.91 -19.35
N LEU A 59 -16.70 -4.60 -20.45
CA LEU A 59 -15.35 -5.12 -20.72
C LEU A 59 -14.31 -4.65 -19.70
N SER A 60 -14.59 -3.54 -18.99
CA SER A 60 -13.72 -3.01 -17.94
C SER A 60 -13.90 -3.72 -16.59
N PHE A 61 -14.81 -4.69 -16.46
CA PHE A 61 -15.17 -5.33 -15.19
C PHE A 61 -13.94 -5.87 -14.42
N LYS A 62 -12.98 -6.46 -15.11
CA LYS A 62 -11.74 -6.94 -14.50
C LYS A 62 -10.96 -5.83 -13.77
N PHE A 63 -10.91 -4.64 -14.35
CA PHE A 63 -10.21 -3.49 -13.76
C PHE A 63 -11.02 -2.88 -12.61
N ILE A 64 -12.36 -2.87 -12.74
CA ILE A 64 -13.27 -2.46 -11.66
C ILE A 64 -13.09 -3.37 -10.45
N ALA A 65 -13.12 -4.69 -10.64
CA ALA A 65 -12.95 -5.68 -9.59
C ALA A 65 -11.59 -5.58 -8.89
N GLY A 66 -10.53 -5.20 -9.61
CA GLY A 66 -9.21 -4.93 -9.03
C GLY A 66 -9.10 -3.61 -8.26
N SER A 67 -10.01 -2.65 -8.55
CA SER A 67 -10.00 -1.32 -7.92
C SER A 67 -10.90 -1.23 -6.68
N VAL A 68 -11.86 -2.14 -6.54
CA VAL A 68 -12.84 -2.17 -5.44
C VAL A 68 -12.71 -3.49 -4.70
N ALA A 69 -12.16 -3.44 -3.48
CA ALA A 69 -12.12 -4.59 -2.59
C ALA A 69 -13.50 -4.79 -1.94
N LEU A 70 -14.30 -5.71 -2.48
CA LEU A 70 -15.55 -6.14 -1.84
C LEU A 70 -15.20 -7.24 -0.82
N ASN A 71 -14.93 -6.82 0.42
CA ASN A 71 -14.73 -7.75 1.53
C ASN A 71 -16.10 -8.19 2.06
N PHE A 72 -16.58 -9.31 1.58
CA PHE A 72 -17.65 -10.05 2.27
C PHE A 72 -17.01 -10.73 3.49
N ASN A 73 -17.33 -10.22 4.68
CA ASN A 73 -16.81 -10.68 5.97
C ASN A 73 -16.93 -12.21 6.15
N GLN A 74 -15.96 -12.95 5.67
CA GLN A 74 -15.71 -14.30 6.16
C GLN A 74 -14.56 -14.18 7.19
N LYS A 75 -14.88 -14.39 8.47
CA LYS A 75 -13.87 -14.69 9.48
C LYS A 75 -13.16 -15.98 9.03
N LYS A 76 -12.08 -15.84 8.29
CA LYS A 76 -11.18 -16.95 7.99
C LYS A 76 -10.17 -17.01 9.11
N GLU A 77 -10.05 -18.15 9.75
CA GLU A 77 -8.87 -18.46 10.55
C GLU A 77 -7.66 -18.39 9.62
N GLY A 78 -6.66 -17.63 10.01
CA GLY A 78 -5.46 -17.42 9.20
C GLY A 78 -4.55 -16.37 9.80
N LEU A 79 -3.35 -16.30 9.28
CA LEU A 79 -2.35 -15.34 9.68
C LEU A 79 -2.83 -13.91 9.40
N LYS A 80 -2.91 -13.09 10.45
CA LYS A 80 -3.27 -11.67 10.34
C LYS A 80 -2.02 -10.85 10.06
N ILE A 81 -1.94 -10.28 8.87
CA ILE A 81 -0.82 -9.44 8.46
C ILE A 81 -1.29 -7.99 8.34
N MET A 82 -0.57 -7.08 8.98
CA MET A 82 -0.76 -5.64 8.83
C MET A 82 0.43 -5.04 8.08
N SER A 83 0.16 -4.28 7.02
CA SER A 83 1.16 -3.49 6.31
C SER A 83 0.82 -2.01 6.44
N TRP A 84 1.77 -1.20 6.91
CA TRP A 84 1.52 0.20 7.20
C TRP A 84 2.76 1.07 6.95
N ASN A 85 2.61 2.14 6.17
CA ASN A 85 3.56 3.23 6.16
C ASN A 85 3.33 4.11 7.39
N VAL A 86 4.23 4.01 8.37
CA VAL A 86 4.09 4.66 9.67
C VAL A 86 4.61 6.10 9.69
N LYS A 87 5.08 6.60 8.56
CA LYS A 87 5.51 8.00 8.43
C LYS A 87 6.41 8.45 9.59
N ASN A 88 7.43 7.64 9.89
CA ASN A 88 8.41 7.83 10.98
C ASN A 88 7.77 7.94 12.39
N PHE A 89 6.56 7.42 12.60
CA PHE A 89 5.75 7.60 13.84
C PHE A 89 5.55 9.07 14.18
N ASP A 90 5.30 9.88 13.15
CA ASP A 90 5.09 11.34 13.27
C ASP A 90 6.25 12.09 13.96
N LEU A 91 7.49 11.62 13.77
CA LEU A 91 8.71 12.17 14.37
C LEU A 91 8.79 13.70 14.28
N TYR A 92 8.35 14.27 13.17
CA TYR A 92 8.42 15.70 12.88
C TYR A 92 7.13 16.45 13.21
N ASN A 93 6.19 15.80 13.93
CA ASN A 93 4.92 16.39 14.34
C ASN A 93 4.12 17.01 13.18
N TRP A 94 4.08 16.32 12.03
CA TRP A 94 3.31 16.77 10.85
C TRP A 94 1.81 16.87 11.13
N THR A 95 1.30 16.03 12.03
CA THR A 95 -0.10 16.03 12.43
C THR A 95 -0.44 17.13 13.44
N LYS A 96 0.57 17.81 14.00
CA LYS A 96 0.43 18.79 15.09
C LYS A 96 -0.32 18.22 16.31
N ASN A 97 -0.14 16.91 16.56
CA ASN A 97 -0.75 16.20 17.67
C ASN A 97 0.28 15.29 18.34
N GLU A 98 0.67 15.62 19.55
CA GLU A 98 1.69 14.88 20.32
C GLU A 98 1.28 13.45 20.67
N GLU A 99 -0.03 13.15 20.65
CA GLU A 99 -0.53 11.80 20.91
C GLU A 99 -0.48 10.87 19.69
N THR A 100 -0.19 11.39 18.49
CA THR A 100 -0.23 10.59 17.25
C THR A 100 0.58 9.32 17.37
N ARG A 101 1.80 9.38 17.86
CA ARG A 101 2.65 8.21 18.07
C ARG A 101 1.99 7.18 19.01
N GLN A 102 1.42 7.62 20.13
CA GLN A 102 0.76 6.72 21.07
C GLN A 102 -0.50 6.09 20.48
N ASN A 103 -1.29 6.89 19.75
CA ASN A 103 -2.48 6.40 19.06
C ASN A 103 -2.15 5.35 18.00
N MET A 104 -1.00 5.48 17.31
CA MET A 104 -0.52 4.47 16.38
C MET A 104 -0.21 3.14 17.09
N PHE A 105 0.43 3.16 18.25
CA PHE A 105 0.66 1.94 19.05
C PHE A 105 -0.63 1.35 19.59
N ARG A 106 -1.58 2.16 20.06
CA ARG A 106 -2.92 1.69 20.48
C ARG A 106 -3.67 1.02 19.32
N LEU A 107 -3.55 1.56 18.09
CA LEU A 107 -4.14 0.96 16.91
C LEU A 107 -3.52 -0.41 16.61
N ILE A 108 -2.19 -0.52 16.64
CA ILE A 108 -1.49 -1.79 16.45
C ILE A 108 -1.95 -2.83 17.48
N ASP A 109 -2.01 -2.44 18.75
CA ASP A 109 -2.45 -3.28 19.85
C ASP A 109 -3.91 -3.74 19.66
N SER A 110 -4.81 -2.83 19.27
CA SER A 110 -6.23 -3.13 19.06
C SER A 110 -6.50 -4.06 17.87
N ILE A 111 -5.73 -3.91 16.78
CA ILE A 111 -5.81 -4.79 15.59
C ILE A 111 -5.18 -6.14 15.91
N ASP A 112 -4.14 -6.14 16.72
CA ASP A 112 -3.40 -7.32 17.16
C ASP A 112 -2.98 -8.25 16.00
N PRO A 113 -2.20 -7.77 15.01
CA PRO A 113 -1.73 -8.60 13.91
C PRO A 113 -0.65 -9.60 14.36
N ASP A 114 -0.56 -10.75 13.67
CA ASP A 114 0.50 -11.74 13.90
C ASP A 114 1.83 -11.26 13.31
N VAL A 115 1.74 -10.56 12.16
CA VAL A 115 2.89 -9.98 11.44
C VAL A 115 2.61 -8.52 11.10
N LEU A 116 3.60 -7.68 11.35
CA LEU A 116 3.54 -6.23 11.13
C LEU A 116 4.67 -5.80 10.19
N CYS A 117 4.31 -5.36 8.99
CA CYS A 117 5.22 -4.86 7.96
C CYS A 117 5.18 -3.33 7.95
N LEU A 118 6.24 -2.66 8.39
CA LEU A 118 6.30 -1.21 8.54
C LEU A 118 7.21 -0.58 7.50
N GLN A 119 6.66 0.37 6.73
CA GLN A 119 7.41 1.26 5.87
C GLN A 119 7.63 2.59 6.59
N GLU A 120 8.69 3.29 6.21
CA GLU A 120 9.15 4.52 6.88
C GLU A 120 9.26 4.33 8.40
N PHE A 121 9.78 3.19 8.82
CA PHE A 121 10.02 2.92 10.22
C PHE A 121 11.21 3.74 10.72
N TYR A 122 11.01 4.45 11.82
CA TYR A 122 12.05 5.19 12.54
C TYR A 122 12.23 4.65 13.94
N THR A 123 13.47 4.61 14.43
CA THR A 123 13.77 4.34 15.84
C THR A 123 15.01 5.06 16.29
N ASN A 124 15.03 5.51 17.54
CA ASN A 124 16.19 6.08 18.22
C ASN A 124 16.09 5.73 19.71
N LYS A 125 17.07 5.03 20.24
CA LYS A 125 17.08 4.55 21.64
C LYS A 125 16.91 5.65 22.69
N ASN A 126 17.36 6.89 22.38
CA ASN A 126 17.36 7.97 23.36
C ASN A 126 16.06 8.78 23.39
N GLN A 127 15.30 8.84 22.27
CA GLN A 127 14.13 9.73 22.15
C GLN A 127 12.86 9.00 21.73
N HIS A 128 12.94 8.19 20.68
CA HIS A 128 11.81 7.50 20.07
C HIS A 128 12.14 6.02 19.88
N ASP A 129 12.28 5.28 20.99
CA ASP A 129 12.56 3.84 20.94
C ASP A 129 11.30 3.06 20.52
N ASN A 130 10.98 3.15 19.23
CA ASN A 130 9.84 2.49 18.62
C ASN A 130 10.04 0.96 18.56
N LEU A 131 11.30 0.53 18.50
CA LEU A 131 11.65 -0.88 18.51
C LEU A 131 11.30 -1.51 19.86
N THR A 132 11.71 -0.89 20.97
CA THR A 132 11.35 -1.37 22.31
C THR A 132 9.85 -1.25 22.57
N ALA A 133 9.19 -0.21 22.06
CA ALA A 133 7.75 -0.04 22.20
C ALA A 133 6.99 -1.22 21.54
N LEU A 134 7.36 -1.63 20.34
CA LEU A 134 6.74 -2.77 19.66
C LEU A 134 7.06 -4.11 20.35
N LYS A 135 8.27 -4.28 20.90
CA LYS A 135 8.59 -5.48 21.71
C LYS A 135 7.68 -5.60 22.93
N LYS A 136 7.33 -4.49 23.58
CA LYS A 136 6.38 -4.49 24.71
C LYS A 136 4.97 -4.92 24.32
N LEU A 137 4.57 -4.74 23.05
CA LEU A 137 3.31 -5.22 22.48
C LEU A 137 3.38 -6.69 22.02
N GLY A 138 4.44 -7.43 22.36
CA GLY A 138 4.59 -8.85 22.04
C GLY A 138 5.34 -9.14 20.72
N TYR A 139 5.78 -8.14 19.97
CA TYR A 139 6.54 -8.33 18.73
C TYR A 139 8.02 -8.54 19.03
N THR A 140 8.35 -9.69 19.63
CA THR A 140 9.73 -10.00 20.07
C THR A 140 10.64 -10.41 18.94
N ASN A 141 10.08 -10.96 17.86
CA ASN A 141 10.81 -11.36 16.66
C ASN A 141 10.72 -10.25 15.62
N TYR A 142 11.84 -9.80 15.07
CA TYR A 142 11.83 -8.74 14.06
C TYR A 142 13.07 -8.79 13.18
N SER A 143 12.92 -8.25 11.97
CA SER A 143 14.01 -7.91 11.05
C SER A 143 13.89 -6.45 10.69
N PHE A 144 14.92 -5.66 11.00
CA PHE A 144 15.00 -4.24 10.67
C PHE A 144 16.10 -4.00 9.64
N PHE A 145 15.75 -3.29 8.59
CA PHE A 145 16.62 -2.99 7.46
C PHE A 145 16.76 -1.46 7.32
N PRO A 146 17.74 -0.85 8.00
CA PRO A 146 17.95 0.58 7.93
C PRO A 146 18.45 0.96 6.52
N SER A 147 17.76 1.90 5.88
CA SER A 147 18.19 2.54 4.64
C SER A 147 19.07 3.78 4.91
N TYR A 148 18.88 4.37 6.07
CA TYR A 148 19.65 5.53 6.54
C TYR A 148 19.86 5.48 8.06
N SER A 149 21.07 5.89 8.50
CA SER A 149 21.43 5.98 9.93
C SER A 149 22.19 7.27 10.20
N GLN A 150 21.83 7.94 11.29
CA GLN A 150 22.52 9.15 11.78
C GLN A 150 23.52 8.82 12.89
N LYS A 151 24.58 9.63 13.01
CA LYS A 151 25.56 9.52 14.11
C LYS A 151 24.92 9.65 15.50
N ALA A 152 23.81 10.41 15.61
CA ALA A 152 23.04 10.59 16.85
C ALA A 152 22.13 9.39 17.18
N GLY A 153 22.23 8.27 16.47
CA GLY A 153 21.52 7.02 16.76
C GLY A 153 20.15 6.88 16.10
N GLY A 154 19.67 7.87 15.34
CA GLY A 154 18.44 7.78 14.56
C GLY A 154 18.61 6.85 13.37
N GLN A 155 17.66 5.93 13.15
CA GLN A 155 17.66 4.97 12.06
C GLN A 155 16.30 4.95 11.36
N TRP A 156 16.32 4.98 10.01
CA TRP A 156 15.15 4.95 9.15
C TRP A 156 15.23 3.75 8.21
N GLY A 157 14.11 3.10 7.96
CA GLY A 157 14.11 1.96 7.03
C GLY A 157 12.80 1.21 6.97
N LEU A 158 12.89 -0.06 6.57
CA LEU A 158 11.80 -1.02 6.58
C LEU A 158 11.97 -1.98 7.75
N ALA A 159 10.86 -2.31 8.41
CA ALA A 159 10.88 -3.28 9.51
C ALA A 159 9.75 -4.28 9.38
N ILE A 160 10.03 -5.53 9.68
CA ILE A 160 9.04 -6.60 9.80
C ILE A 160 9.14 -7.15 11.21
N PHE A 161 8.01 -7.12 11.91
CA PHE A 161 7.86 -7.66 13.26
C PHE A 161 6.89 -8.83 13.25
N SER A 162 7.10 -9.79 14.16
CA SER A 162 6.24 -10.97 14.28
C SER A 162 6.15 -11.41 15.73
N LYS A 163 5.00 -11.99 16.09
CA LYS A 163 4.81 -12.72 17.34
C LYS A 163 5.44 -14.10 17.28
N THR A 164 5.52 -14.69 16.07
CA THR A 164 6.16 -15.97 15.82
C THR A 164 7.61 -15.81 15.35
N PRO A 165 8.47 -16.83 15.51
CA PRO A 165 9.86 -16.74 15.07
C PRO A 165 10.00 -16.41 13.59
N LEU A 166 10.96 -15.53 13.27
CA LEU A 166 11.35 -15.17 11.92
C LEU A 166 12.69 -15.81 11.58
N GLN A 167 12.82 -16.34 10.36
CA GLN A 167 14.13 -16.67 9.80
C GLN A 167 14.84 -15.36 9.38
N LYS A 168 16.17 -15.46 9.16
CA LYS A 168 16.98 -14.32 8.76
C LYS A 168 16.40 -13.66 7.51
N GLY A 169 16.06 -12.38 7.61
CA GLY A 169 15.54 -11.59 6.51
C GLY A 169 16.61 -11.18 5.51
N GLN A 170 16.16 -10.87 4.30
CA GLN A 170 17.00 -10.39 3.19
C GLN A 170 16.49 -9.03 2.72
N SER A 171 17.41 -8.17 2.33
CA SER A 171 17.13 -6.87 1.71
C SER A 171 17.70 -6.83 0.30
N LEU A 172 16.86 -6.42 -0.66
CA LEU A 172 17.24 -6.18 -2.05
C LEU A 172 17.13 -4.68 -2.32
N LYS A 173 18.24 -4.06 -2.70
CA LYS A 173 18.22 -2.67 -3.17
C LYS A 173 17.67 -2.64 -4.59
N LEU A 174 16.62 -1.85 -4.83
CA LEU A 174 15.97 -1.73 -6.15
C LEU A 174 16.76 -0.86 -7.13
N ASN A 175 17.79 -0.13 -6.65
CA ASN A 175 18.64 0.69 -7.48
C ASN A 175 20.08 0.60 -6.97
N GLU A 176 21.05 0.40 -7.87
CA GLU A 176 22.48 0.35 -7.56
C GLU A 176 23.08 1.72 -7.21
N LYS A 177 22.36 2.83 -7.48
CA LYS A 177 22.81 4.16 -7.10
C LYS A 177 22.93 4.26 -5.57
N LYS A 178 24.12 4.60 -5.07
CA LYS A 178 24.43 4.72 -3.63
C LYS A 178 23.47 5.63 -2.85
N SER A 179 22.79 6.56 -3.53
CA SER A 179 21.82 7.49 -2.92
C SER A 179 20.39 6.99 -2.84
N SER A 180 20.08 5.81 -3.39
CA SER A 180 18.72 5.27 -3.35
C SER A 180 18.43 4.64 -1.99
N THR A 181 17.37 5.11 -1.33
CA THR A 181 16.80 4.51 -0.10
C THR A 181 15.75 3.45 -0.40
N ASN A 182 15.40 3.26 -1.69
CA ASN A 182 14.40 2.28 -2.11
C ASN A 182 14.95 0.87 -1.98
N GLN A 183 14.28 0.05 -1.20
CA GLN A 183 14.64 -1.35 -0.98
C GLN A 183 13.36 -2.21 -0.88
N CYS A 184 13.50 -3.48 -1.19
CA CYS A 184 12.51 -4.50 -0.93
C CYS A 184 13.08 -5.43 0.15
N VAL A 185 12.24 -5.86 1.09
CA VAL A 185 12.66 -6.75 2.16
C VAL A 185 11.77 -7.98 2.20
N SER A 186 12.36 -9.11 2.52
CA SER A 186 11.65 -10.37 2.70
C SER A 186 12.13 -11.08 3.97
N VAL A 187 11.21 -11.73 4.64
CA VAL A 187 11.48 -12.64 5.75
C VAL A 187 10.66 -13.91 5.56
N GLN A 188 11.13 -15.00 6.12
CA GLN A 188 10.37 -16.24 6.15
C GLN A 188 9.89 -16.49 7.58
N LEU A 189 8.60 -16.79 7.74
CA LEU A 189 8.04 -17.23 9.00
C LEU A 189 8.45 -18.69 9.24
N SER A 190 8.89 -19.00 10.46
CA SER A 190 9.09 -20.39 10.83
C SER A 190 7.72 -21.01 11.11
N HIS A 191 7.35 -22.01 10.34
CA HIS A 191 6.23 -22.88 10.67
C HIS A 191 6.73 -23.91 11.70
N ASN A 192 6.08 -23.93 12.86
CA ASN A 192 6.12 -25.09 13.74
C ASN A 192 5.09 -26.10 13.31
#